data_53399afb057a7707623f15ab9d02de81
#
_entry.id   53399afb057a7707623f15ab9d02de81
#
_cell.length_a   1.000
_cell.length_b   1.000
_cell.length_c   1.000
_cell.angle_alpha   90.00
_cell.angle_beta   90.00
_cell.angle_gamma   90.00
#
_symmetry.space_group_name_H-M   'P 1'
#
loop_
_entity.id
_entity.type
_entity.pdbx_description
1 polymer ?
#
loop_
_entity_poly.entity_id
_entity_poly.type
_entity_poly.pdbx_seq_one_letter_code
_entity_poly.pdbx_strand_id
1 'polypeptide(L)' 'MRKKKDAVPPPYAAETKDARYAGTFEVLVPVEGRNKPLRAPRQFDTLQAAEAWLHSPDGKDAIAELIEDEARQRTK' A
#
# COMPACT_ATOMS: atom_id res chain seq x y z
N MET A 1 -10.56 1.97 25.64
CA MET A 1 -10.30 1.75 25.11
C MET A 1 -9.61 1.81 24.34
N ARG A 2 -9.37 1.88 24.32
CA ARG A 2 -8.72 2.01 23.73
C ARG A 2 -8.35 1.90 22.71
N LYS A 3 -8.13 1.89 22.25
CA LYS A 3 -7.78 1.91 21.47
C LYS A 3 -7.45 1.62 20.40
N LYS A 4 -7.76 1.27 19.91
CA LYS A 4 -7.85 1.01 18.77
C LYS A 4 -7.72 2.02 17.77
N LYS A 5 -7.90 3.04 17.80
CA LYS A 5 -7.72 4.05 16.86
C LYS A 5 -6.33 4.13 16.33
N ASP A 6 -5.43 3.44 16.93
CA ASP A 6 -4.06 3.39 16.44
C ASP A 6 -3.89 2.42 15.30
N ALA A 7 -4.87 1.59 15.05
CA ALA A 7 -4.75 0.63 13.95
C ALA A 7 -4.77 1.35 12.64
N VAL A 8 -3.90 0.94 11.72
CA VAL A 8 -3.89 1.50 10.38
C VAL A 8 -4.89 0.74 9.51
N PRO A 9 -5.45 1.41 8.51
CA PRO A 9 -6.33 0.71 7.58
C PRO A 9 -5.57 -0.35 6.79
N PRO A 10 -6.26 -1.33 6.27
CA PRO A 10 -5.60 -2.32 5.42
C PRO A 10 -5.17 -1.70 4.09
N PRO A 11 -4.26 -2.35 3.38
CA PRO A 11 -3.91 -1.87 2.05
C PRO A 11 -5.12 -1.80 1.14
N TYR A 12 -5.08 -0.87 0.22
CA TYR A 12 -6.21 -0.65 -0.67
C TYR A 12 -5.71 -0.19 -2.03
N ALA A 13 -6.56 -0.39 -3.05
CA ALA A 13 -6.25 0.05 -4.40
C ALA A 13 -6.86 1.43 -4.64
N ALA A 14 -6.17 2.24 -5.41
CA ALA A 14 -6.64 3.59 -5.71
C ALA A 14 -6.07 4.04 -7.03
N GLU A 15 -6.69 5.06 -7.59
CA GLU A 15 -6.20 5.63 -8.84
C GLU A 15 -4.86 6.33 -8.60
N THR A 16 -3.94 6.10 -9.52
CA THR A 16 -2.63 6.72 -9.44
C THR A 16 -2.74 8.21 -9.69
N LYS A 17 -2.13 8.99 -8.83
CA LYS A 17 -2.23 10.44 -8.92
C LYS A 17 -1.08 11.07 -9.70
N ASP A 18 -0.07 10.29 -10.02
CA ASP A 18 1.05 10.79 -10.79
C ASP A 18 0.61 10.99 -12.23
N ALA A 19 0.81 12.19 -12.76
CA ALA A 19 0.38 12.48 -14.11
C ALA A 19 1.05 11.57 -15.14
N ARG A 20 2.25 11.11 -14.85
CA ARG A 20 2.93 10.22 -15.78
C ARG A 20 2.27 8.86 -15.92
N TYR A 21 1.47 8.51 -14.94
CA TYR A 21 0.78 7.22 -14.93
C TYR A 21 -0.72 7.41 -14.89
N ALA A 22 -1.19 8.51 -15.44
CA ALA A 22 -2.63 8.78 -15.43
C ALA A 22 -3.38 7.63 -16.10
N GLY A 23 -4.50 7.26 -15.51
CA GLY A 23 -5.29 6.16 -16.04
C GLY A 23 -4.91 4.80 -15.50
N THR A 24 -3.94 4.74 -14.62
CA THR A 24 -3.57 3.48 -13.99
C THR A 24 -3.99 3.49 -12.53
N PHE A 25 -3.82 2.35 -11.89
CA PHE A 25 -4.19 2.19 -10.49
C PHE A 25 -3.01 1.62 -9.72
N GLU A 26 -2.96 1.89 -8.44
CA GLU A 26 -1.87 1.45 -7.60
C GLU A 26 -2.41 0.91 -6.28
N VAL A 27 -1.56 0.23 -5.55
CA VAL A 27 -1.91 -0.27 -4.23
C VAL A 27 -1.18 0.58 -3.21
N LEU A 28 -1.92 1.09 -2.24
CA LEU A 28 -1.38 1.91 -1.17
C LEU A 28 -1.42 1.13 0.12
N VAL A 29 -0.36 1.28 0.91
CA VAL A 29 -0.18 0.50 2.13
C VAL A 29 0.01 1.46 3.29
N PRO A 30 -1.05 1.76 4.04
CA PRO A 30 -0.91 2.63 5.20
C PRO A 30 -0.04 1.96 6.26
N VAL A 31 0.80 2.75 6.89
CA VAL A 31 1.64 2.25 7.97
C VAL A 31 1.56 3.22 9.13
N GLU A 32 1.72 2.67 10.30
CA GLU A 32 1.64 3.46 11.51
C GLU A 32 2.79 4.45 11.56
N GLY A 33 2.49 5.67 11.98
CA GLY A 33 3.52 6.68 12.11
C GLY A 33 3.79 7.48 10.85
N ARG A 34 3.07 7.22 9.77
CA ARG A 34 3.23 7.98 8.54
C ARG A 34 1.93 8.67 8.19
N ASN A 35 2.05 9.89 7.68
CA ASN A 35 0.88 10.60 7.18
C ASN A 35 0.42 10.08 5.86
N LYS A 36 1.34 9.60 5.05
CA LYS A 36 1.00 9.11 3.72
C LYS A 36 1.30 7.63 3.63
N PRO A 37 0.46 6.89 2.92
CA PRO A 37 0.70 5.46 2.79
C PRO A 37 1.91 5.18 1.90
N LEU A 38 2.48 4.01 2.07
CA LEU A 38 3.49 3.51 1.17
C LEU A 38 2.84 3.15 -0.15
N ARG A 39 3.62 3.20 -1.20
CA ARG A 39 3.12 2.89 -2.53
C ARG A 39 3.80 1.63 -3.04
N ALA A 40 3.00 0.65 -3.43
CA ALA A 40 3.55 -0.56 -4.00
C ALA A 40 4.21 -0.23 -5.34
N PRO A 41 5.30 -0.93 -5.70
CA PRO A 41 6.04 -0.60 -6.93
C PRO A 41 5.41 -1.22 -8.16
N ARG A 42 4.13 -1.06 -8.35
CA ARG A 42 3.41 -1.58 -9.51
C ARG A 42 2.25 -0.69 -9.84
N GLN A 43 1.97 -0.57 -11.12
CA GLN A 43 0.75 0.04 -11.61
C GLN A 43 -0.08 -1.01 -12.32
N PHE A 44 -1.40 -0.81 -12.30
CA PHE A 44 -2.35 -1.74 -12.89
C PHE A 44 -3.25 -0.99 -13.83
N ASP A 45 -3.74 -1.68 -14.85
CA ASP A 45 -4.60 -1.03 -15.83
C ASP A 45 -6.01 -0.79 -15.30
N THR A 46 -6.44 -1.56 -14.33
CA THR A 46 -7.78 -1.39 -13.77
C THR A 46 -7.73 -1.51 -12.26
N LEU A 47 -8.74 -0.93 -11.63
CA LEU A 47 -8.88 -1.05 -10.20
C LEU A 47 -9.02 -2.50 -9.78
N GLN A 48 -9.76 -3.26 -10.57
CA GLN A 48 -9.99 -4.66 -10.28
C GLN A 48 -8.69 -5.45 -10.26
N ALA A 49 -7.80 -5.16 -11.22
CA ALA A 49 -6.52 -5.84 -11.25
C ALA A 49 -5.69 -5.50 -10.02
N ALA A 50 -5.71 -4.24 -9.61
CA ALA A 50 -4.97 -3.83 -8.42
C ALA A 50 -5.51 -4.53 -7.19
N GLU A 51 -6.82 -4.62 -7.06
CA GLU A 51 -7.42 -5.27 -5.91
C GLU A 51 -7.12 -6.77 -5.91
N ALA A 52 -7.16 -7.39 -7.07
CA ALA A 52 -6.85 -8.80 -7.16
C ALA A 52 -5.41 -9.08 -6.72
N TRP A 53 -4.50 -8.20 -7.13
CA TRP A 53 -3.10 -8.38 -6.76
C TRP A 53 -2.91 -8.23 -5.26
N LEU A 54 -3.54 -7.24 -4.66
CA LEU A 54 -3.32 -7.00 -3.24
C LEU A 54 -3.86 -8.13 -2.38
N HIS A 55 -4.82 -8.89 -2.88
CA HIS A 55 -5.35 -10.05 -2.17
C HIS A 55 -4.63 -11.34 -2.54
N SER A 56 -3.75 -11.30 -3.51
CA SER A 56 -3.02 -12.50 -3.95
C SER A 56 -1.83 -12.77 -3.03
N PRO A 57 -1.31 -13.99 -3.03
CA PRO A 57 -0.11 -14.27 -2.25
C PRO A 57 1.07 -13.38 -2.65
N ASP A 58 1.24 -13.14 -3.96
CA ASP A 58 2.33 -12.27 -4.41
C ASP A 58 2.16 -10.86 -3.86
N GLY A 59 0.93 -10.35 -3.89
CA GLY A 59 0.69 -9.01 -3.38
C GLY A 59 0.92 -8.94 -1.90
N LYS A 60 0.48 -9.94 -1.17
CA LYS A 60 0.65 -9.94 0.27
C LYS A 60 2.12 -10.01 0.65
N ASP A 61 2.91 -10.79 -0.08
CA ASP A 61 4.34 -10.85 0.18
C ASP A 61 5.02 -9.52 -0.10
N ALA A 62 4.65 -8.88 -1.20
CA ALA A 62 5.25 -7.60 -1.55
C ALA A 62 4.89 -6.55 -0.50
N ILE A 63 3.65 -6.56 -0.05
CA ILE A 63 3.21 -5.60 0.95
C ILE A 63 3.95 -5.82 2.27
N ALA A 64 4.12 -7.08 2.65
CA ALA A 64 4.86 -7.38 3.87
C ALA A 64 6.30 -6.87 3.79
N GLU A 65 6.92 -7.01 2.62
CA GLU A 65 8.27 -6.51 2.46
C GLU A 65 8.33 -5.00 2.53
N LEU A 66 7.33 -4.32 1.97
CA LEU A 66 7.28 -2.87 2.07
C LEU A 66 7.23 -2.42 3.53
N ILE A 67 6.41 -3.08 4.30
CA ILE A 67 6.25 -2.71 5.70
C ILE A 67 7.55 -3.00 6.45
N GLU A 68 8.18 -4.11 6.16
CA GLU A 68 9.45 -4.44 6.81
C GLU A 68 10.53 -3.44 6.46
N ASP A 69 10.61 -3.06 5.19
CA ASP A 69 11.61 -2.07 4.77
C ASP A 69 11.40 -0.75 5.47
N GLU A 70 10.14 -0.34 5.59
CA GLU A 70 9.84 0.91 6.26
C GLU A 70 10.26 0.86 7.71
N ALA A 71 9.95 -0.23 8.39
CA ALA A 71 10.32 -0.37 9.78
C ALA A 71 11.84 -0.38 9.96
N ARG A 72 12.54 -1.05 9.05
CA ARG A 72 13.98 -1.12 9.13
C ARG A 72 14.61 0.25 8.96
N GLN A 73 14.08 1.05 8.03
CA GLN A 73 14.63 2.37 7.80
C GLN A 73 14.38 3.30 8.95
N ARG A 74 13.28 3.09 9.66
CA ARG A 74 12.91 3.98 10.75
C ARG A 74 13.69 3.71 12.02
N THR A 75 14.27 2.55 12.13
CA THR A 75 14.98 2.20 13.35
C THR A 75 16.42 2.67 13.36
N LYS A 76 16.85 3.31 12.32
CA LYS A 76 18.23 3.78 12.28
C LYS A 76 18.51 4.91 13.21
#